data_e148a7fc515b2d8f3ca46a742626d901
#
_entry.id   e148a7fc515b2d8f3ca46a742626d901
#
_cell.length_a   1.000
_cell.length_b   1.000
_cell.length_c   1.000
_cell.angle_alpha   90.00
_cell.angle_beta   90.00
_cell.angle_gamma   90.00
#
_symmetry.space_group_name_H-M   'P 1'
#
loop_
_entity.id
_entity.type
_entity.pdbx_description
1 polymer ?
#
loop_
_entity_poly.entity_id
_entity_poly.type
_entity_poly.pdbx_seq_one_letter_code
_entity_poly.pdbx_strand_id
1 'polypeptide(L)'
;MKRKDSPVYFLPRESSQGPECNAMDGQAPLLSLKGASVLRGRNRVLENLDFNVHSNELILLTGPNGGGKSTLLQSLAGLHPLSSGELIHGGNIIRDSDGRHAMSGGEIGWCPQSAGSTPCSTVEEHLRTALSLNGRKFTEEAETETLAEWGLDHRRHDRVANLSGGLRRRLEVASAIAIGDTSLESIPILLDEPSVGLDERGMETLISSIQRLKEAGHSIIIATHDPIIESIQDKESETIIHGDIRIQRSTSIGIQQRPIRQSKVERNASILRWNFRLDIREMATPSARWIPGLIAFGILLGSGLIDANIPNLGLAALALSPAMISALVRPALIDRLDEREMGSIWKVSKQGLLGFEVTIASMSLVPFILGLIGLLVLFPMPENFQGYLLTLIIPATMKDVSAVSGLIHHRFGAGQRPGMMVLLMIPFAWVLLTLCSAVEAVALEAMKEAWIGVIIAFATNIGLFLLAWTLHE
;
A
#
# COMPACT_ATOMS: atom_id res chain seq x y z
N MET A 1 -13.59 31.11 32.51
CA MET A 1 -12.74 31.63 31.45
C MET A 1 -12.69 30.55 30.37
N LYS A 2 -13.50 30.71 29.32
CA LYS A 2 -13.74 29.69 28.26
C LYS A 2 -12.71 29.89 27.15
N ARG A 3 -11.91 28.89 26.83
CA ARG A 3 -11.24 28.77 25.53
C ARG A 3 -12.12 27.94 24.60
N LYS A 4 -12.54 28.53 23.53
CA LYS A 4 -13.15 27.91 22.37
C LYS A 4 -12.02 27.39 21.48
N ASP A 5 -11.92 26.11 21.27
CA ASP A 5 -11.11 25.53 20.20
C ASP A 5 -12.01 25.40 18.97
N SER A 6 -11.71 26.20 17.97
CA SER A 6 -12.31 26.12 16.63
C SER A 6 -11.46 25.19 15.77
N PRO A 7 -12.04 24.42 14.85
CA PRO A 7 -11.27 23.55 13.95
C PRO A 7 -10.41 24.39 13.00
N VAL A 8 -9.13 24.14 12.98
CA VAL A 8 -8.17 24.81 12.10
C VAL A 8 -8.28 24.20 10.70
N TYR A 9 -8.99 24.88 9.81
CA TYR A 9 -8.86 24.66 8.38
C TYR A 9 -7.55 25.30 7.92
N PHE A 10 -6.58 24.49 7.48
CA PHE A 10 -5.38 25.00 6.85
C PHE A 10 -5.69 25.51 5.45
N LEU A 11 -5.71 26.83 5.31
CA LEU A 11 -5.59 27.52 4.01
C LEU A 11 -4.12 27.42 3.54
N PRO A 12 -3.84 27.33 2.24
CA PRO A 12 -2.46 27.33 1.75
C PRO A 12 -1.79 28.68 2.12
N ARG A 13 -0.59 28.60 2.73
CA ARG A 13 0.24 29.77 2.98
C ARG A 13 0.72 30.32 1.63
N GLU A 14 0.48 31.60 1.40
CA GLU A 14 1.13 32.37 0.33
C GLU A 14 2.65 32.27 0.47
N SER A 15 3.29 31.96 -0.65
CA SER A 15 4.74 31.78 -0.77
C SER A 15 5.48 33.08 -0.43
N SER A 16 6.25 33.07 0.65
CA SER A 16 7.36 34.02 0.83
C SER A 16 8.45 33.69 -0.21
N GLN A 17 8.83 34.68 -1.01
CA GLN A 17 9.89 34.63 -1.98
C GLN A 17 11.20 34.12 -1.33
N GLY A 18 11.64 32.94 -1.72
CA GLY A 18 12.98 32.41 -1.45
C GLY A 18 13.94 32.81 -2.57
N PRO A 19 15.26 32.69 -2.35
CA PRO A 19 16.29 33.22 -3.23
C PRO A 19 16.25 32.59 -4.62
N GLU A 20 16.48 33.45 -5.63
CA GLU A 20 16.55 33.13 -7.05
C GLU A 20 17.58 32.01 -7.30
N CYS A 21 17.11 30.82 -7.70
CA CYS A 21 17.94 29.81 -8.35
C CYS A 21 18.17 30.23 -9.80
N ASN A 22 19.42 30.22 -10.24
CA ASN A 22 19.83 30.46 -11.63
C ASN A 22 19.00 29.58 -12.58
N ALA A 23 18.11 30.21 -13.32
CA ALA A 23 17.27 29.62 -14.34
C ALA A 23 18.13 29.26 -15.56
N MET A 24 18.41 27.98 -15.73
CA MET A 24 18.46 27.39 -17.08
C MET A 24 17.06 26.82 -17.34
N ASP A 25 16.35 27.39 -18.29
CA ASP A 25 14.99 27.13 -18.74
C ASP A 25 13.90 27.15 -17.63
N GLY A 26 12.99 28.14 -17.73
CA GLY A 26 11.97 28.51 -16.77
C GLY A 26 10.87 27.46 -16.45
N GLN A 27 11.15 26.18 -16.43
CA GLN A 27 10.24 25.13 -16.01
C GLN A 27 10.55 24.68 -14.58
N ALA A 28 9.49 24.64 -13.73
CA ALA A 28 9.59 24.09 -12.40
C ALA A 28 10.02 22.60 -12.44
N PRO A 29 10.82 22.11 -11.49
CA PRO A 29 11.23 20.71 -11.43
C PRO A 29 10.03 19.79 -11.22
N LEU A 30 10.05 18.62 -11.84
CA LEU A 30 9.04 17.56 -11.63
C LEU A 30 9.11 17.03 -10.20
N LEU A 31 10.34 16.75 -9.71
CA LEU A 31 10.64 16.34 -8.35
C LEU A 31 11.75 17.21 -7.78
N SER A 32 11.68 17.54 -6.50
CA SER A 32 12.74 18.27 -5.80
C SER A 32 12.90 17.75 -4.37
N LEU A 33 14.11 17.37 -4.01
CA LEU A 33 14.55 17.22 -2.62
C LEU A 33 15.27 18.49 -2.22
N LYS A 34 14.91 19.08 -1.07
CA LYS A 34 15.57 20.28 -0.53
C LYS A 34 16.08 20.01 0.87
N GLY A 35 17.39 20.13 1.06
CA GLY A 35 18.05 19.88 2.35
C GLY A 35 17.79 18.49 2.93
N ALA A 36 17.55 17.51 2.04
CA ALA A 36 17.06 16.20 2.44
C ALA A 36 18.15 15.36 3.11
N SER A 37 17.86 14.83 4.31
CA SER A 37 18.69 13.85 4.96
C SER A 37 17.88 12.60 5.30
N VAL A 38 18.52 11.44 5.19
CA VAL A 38 17.87 10.14 5.41
C VAL A 38 18.72 9.28 6.32
N LEU A 39 18.08 8.72 7.35
CA LEU A 39 18.68 7.79 8.30
C LEU A 39 18.17 6.37 8.03
N ARG A 40 19.08 5.38 7.99
CA ARG A 40 18.75 3.95 8.09
C ARG A 40 19.31 3.41 9.40
N GLY A 41 18.45 3.24 10.38
CA GLY A 41 18.87 2.95 11.75
C GLY A 41 19.67 4.11 12.33
N ARG A 42 20.97 3.88 12.63
CA ARG A 42 21.88 4.92 13.13
C ARG A 42 22.77 5.55 12.05
N ASN A 43 22.73 5.01 10.83
CA ASN A 43 23.60 5.48 9.75
C ASN A 43 22.88 6.54 8.91
N ARG A 44 23.56 7.66 8.67
CA ARG A 44 23.13 8.66 7.68
C ARG A 44 23.51 8.15 6.30
N VAL A 45 22.52 7.98 5.45
CA VAL A 45 22.68 7.48 4.07
C VAL A 45 22.70 8.65 3.08
N LEU A 46 21.86 9.65 3.32
CA LEU A 46 21.84 10.92 2.59
C LEU A 46 22.00 12.04 3.59
N GLU A 47 22.75 13.07 3.25
CA GLU A 47 23.03 14.20 4.13
C GLU A 47 22.92 15.53 3.39
N ASN A 48 21.96 16.36 3.81
CA ASN A 48 21.70 17.71 3.29
C ASN A 48 21.71 17.78 1.74
N LEU A 49 20.99 16.87 1.10
CA LEU A 49 20.96 16.76 -0.35
C LEU A 49 19.91 17.69 -0.96
N ASP A 50 20.35 18.56 -1.87
CA ASP A 50 19.50 19.27 -2.81
C ASP A 50 19.53 18.55 -4.15
N PHE A 51 18.38 18.09 -4.65
CA PHE A 51 18.30 17.30 -5.87
C PHE A 51 17.03 17.61 -6.63
N ASN A 52 17.18 18.20 -7.81
CA ASN A 52 16.08 18.53 -8.70
C ASN A 52 16.04 17.59 -9.90
N VAL A 53 14.85 17.23 -10.34
CA VAL A 53 14.60 16.47 -11.56
C VAL A 53 13.73 17.32 -12.47
N HIS A 54 14.26 17.66 -13.64
CA HIS A 54 13.54 18.42 -14.65
C HIS A 54 13.03 17.51 -15.78
N SER A 55 12.17 18.02 -16.63
CA SER A 55 11.73 17.31 -17.84
C SER A 55 12.91 16.99 -18.76
N ASN A 56 12.81 15.89 -19.52
CA ASN A 56 13.80 15.48 -20.53
C ASN A 56 15.18 15.09 -19.96
N GLU A 57 15.27 14.69 -18.70
CA GLU A 57 16.54 14.25 -18.12
C GLU A 57 16.64 12.72 -18.07
N LEU A 58 17.81 12.20 -18.42
CA LEU A 58 18.24 10.86 -18.06
C LEU A 58 19.28 10.97 -16.95
N ILE A 59 18.97 10.42 -15.78
CA ILE A 59 19.82 10.47 -14.59
C ILE A 59 20.20 9.04 -14.22
N LEU A 60 21.50 8.75 -14.25
CA LEU A 60 22.03 7.46 -13.76
C LEU A 60 22.63 7.66 -12.37
N LEU A 61 22.24 6.79 -11.45
CA LEU A 61 22.78 6.70 -10.11
C LEU A 61 23.68 5.46 -10.05
N THR A 62 24.99 5.67 -10.01
CA THR A 62 25.98 4.60 -9.96
C THR A 62 26.79 4.65 -8.65
N GLY A 63 27.56 3.62 -8.37
CA GLY A 63 28.36 3.54 -7.14
C GLY A 63 28.22 2.19 -6.42
N PRO A 64 28.96 1.98 -5.33
CA PRO A 64 29.01 0.68 -4.64
C PRO A 64 27.65 0.25 -4.07
N ASN A 65 27.52 -1.05 -3.80
CA ASN A 65 26.37 -1.59 -3.08
C ASN A 65 26.36 -1.00 -1.66
N GLY A 66 25.16 -0.59 -1.21
CA GLY A 66 25.01 0.09 0.07
C GLY A 66 25.29 1.60 0.05
N GLY A 67 25.77 2.17 -1.06
CA GLY A 67 26.09 3.60 -1.21
C GLY A 67 24.89 4.55 -1.18
N GLY A 68 23.64 4.05 -1.10
CA GLY A 68 22.45 4.89 -0.94
C GLY A 68 21.63 5.13 -2.21
N LYS A 69 21.98 4.54 -3.36
CA LYS A 69 21.24 4.68 -4.63
C LYS A 69 19.74 4.40 -4.51
N SER A 70 19.39 3.20 -4.02
CA SER A 70 17.98 2.82 -3.78
C SER A 70 17.32 3.72 -2.73
N THR A 71 18.06 4.17 -1.72
CA THR A 71 17.55 5.11 -0.71
C THR A 71 17.19 6.45 -1.35
N LEU A 72 18.02 6.96 -2.25
CA LEU A 72 17.74 8.20 -2.98
C LEU A 72 16.51 8.02 -3.88
N LEU A 73 16.42 6.94 -4.65
CA LEU A 73 15.23 6.64 -5.48
C LEU A 73 13.96 6.52 -4.62
N GLN A 74 14.01 5.78 -3.51
CA GLN A 74 12.87 5.63 -2.60
C GLN A 74 12.48 6.97 -1.95
N SER A 75 13.46 7.85 -1.68
CA SER A 75 13.19 9.20 -1.17
C SER A 75 12.50 10.07 -2.21
N LEU A 76 12.95 10.03 -3.47
CA LEU A 76 12.30 10.72 -4.60
C LEU A 76 10.90 10.18 -4.86
N ALA A 77 10.67 8.88 -4.65
CA ALA A 77 9.35 8.26 -4.74
C ALA A 77 8.44 8.57 -3.53
N GLY A 78 8.94 9.28 -2.51
CA GLY A 78 8.20 9.58 -1.28
C GLY A 78 7.98 8.36 -0.37
N LEU A 79 8.70 7.27 -0.59
CA LEU A 79 8.56 6.02 0.18
C LEU A 79 9.37 6.02 1.48
N HIS A 80 10.47 6.76 1.50
CA HIS A 80 11.37 6.80 2.66
C HIS A 80 11.11 8.05 3.52
N PRO A 81 11.04 7.95 4.87
CA PRO A 81 10.92 9.11 5.74
C PRO A 81 12.19 9.97 5.67
N LEU A 82 12.03 11.29 5.66
CA LEU A 82 13.13 12.25 5.74
C LEU A 82 13.40 12.56 7.21
N SER A 83 14.68 12.60 7.60
CA SER A 83 15.11 13.08 8.91
C SER A 83 15.30 14.59 8.94
N SER A 84 15.50 15.22 7.79
CA SER A 84 15.45 16.67 7.58
C SER A 84 15.12 16.98 6.13
N GLY A 85 14.70 18.20 5.86
CA GLY A 85 14.37 18.68 4.52
C GLY A 85 12.97 18.28 4.04
N GLU A 86 12.71 18.47 2.76
CA GLU A 86 11.40 18.24 2.15
C GLU A 86 11.52 17.62 0.75
N LEU A 87 10.47 16.84 0.38
CA LEU A 87 10.23 16.35 -0.98
C LEU A 87 9.06 17.11 -1.58
N ILE A 88 9.29 17.67 -2.76
CA ILE A 88 8.30 18.41 -3.54
C ILE A 88 8.03 17.65 -4.84
N HIS A 89 6.76 17.47 -5.21
CA HIS A 89 6.33 16.92 -6.48
C HIS A 89 5.24 17.79 -7.10
N GLY A 90 5.46 18.24 -8.35
CA GLY A 90 4.53 19.13 -9.03
C GLY A 90 4.21 20.41 -8.24
N GLY A 91 5.21 20.96 -7.54
CA GLY A 91 5.07 22.16 -6.71
C GLY A 91 4.46 21.95 -5.34
N ASN A 92 4.02 20.73 -4.98
CA ASN A 92 3.44 20.42 -3.67
C ASN A 92 4.43 19.69 -2.78
N ILE A 93 4.52 20.05 -1.50
CA ILE A 93 5.28 19.29 -0.51
C ILE A 93 4.54 18.00 -0.21
N ILE A 94 5.16 16.87 -0.55
CA ILE A 94 4.58 15.54 -0.33
C ILE A 94 5.12 14.89 0.95
N ARG A 95 6.34 15.23 1.33
CA ARG A 95 6.97 14.72 2.55
C ARG A 95 7.91 15.76 3.14
N ASP A 96 7.91 15.87 4.45
CA ASP A 96 8.86 16.71 5.21
C ASP A 96 9.39 15.97 6.44
N SER A 97 10.29 16.63 7.18
CA SER A 97 10.87 16.13 8.43
C SER A 97 9.88 16.12 9.60
N ASP A 98 8.78 16.86 9.52
CA ASP A 98 7.77 16.96 10.58
C ASP A 98 6.73 15.82 10.49
N GLY A 99 6.99 14.84 9.61
CA GLY A 99 6.13 13.67 9.44
C GLY A 99 5.01 13.85 8.41
N ARG A 100 4.90 15.03 7.76
CA ARG A 100 3.91 15.22 6.70
C ARG A 100 4.10 14.17 5.62
N HIS A 101 3.01 13.52 5.28
CA HIS A 101 2.92 12.60 4.16
C HIS A 101 1.65 12.89 3.38
N ALA A 102 1.80 13.63 2.28
CA ALA A 102 0.71 13.89 1.33
C ALA A 102 0.75 12.87 0.18
N MET A 103 -0.37 12.78 -0.54
CA MET A 103 -0.42 11.98 -1.77
C MET A 103 0.51 12.60 -2.83
N SER A 104 1.01 11.77 -3.74
CA SER A 104 1.84 12.22 -4.85
C SER A 104 1.16 13.38 -5.60
N GLY A 105 1.92 14.43 -5.91
CA GLY A 105 1.44 15.58 -6.67
C GLY A 105 1.23 15.31 -8.16
N GLY A 106 1.59 14.12 -8.66
CA GLY A 106 1.51 13.73 -10.06
C GLY A 106 1.71 12.24 -10.29
N GLU A 107 1.83 11.85 -11.54
CA GLU A 107 2.11 10.46 -11.94
C GLU A 107 3.62 10.18 -11.80
N ILE A 108 3.97 8.99 -11.31
CA ILE A 108 5.34 8.49 -11.21
C ILE A 108 5.36 7.05 -11.74
N GLY A 109 6.27 6.76 -12.69
CA GLY A 109 6.63 5.39 -13.02
C GLY A 109 7.57 4.84 -11.94
N TRP A 110 7.20 3.77 -11.26
CA TRP A 110 8.00 3.18 -10.18
C TRP A 110 8.25 1.69 -10.41
N CYS A 111 9.54 1.32 -10.46
CA CYS A 111 9.98 -0.07 -10.47
C CYS A 111 10.96 -0.31 -9.31
N PRO A 112 10.55 -0.99 -8.23
CA PRO A 112 11.44 -1.31 -7.13
C PRO A 112 12.49 -2.37 -7.51
N GLN A 113 13.54 -2.49 -6.71
CA GLN A 113 14.59 -3.52 -6.88
C GLN A 113 14.02 -4.93 -6.70
N SER A 114 13.23 -5.15 -5.67
CA SER A 114 12.48 -6.39 -5.46
C SER A 114 11.06 -6.22 -5.98
N ALA A 115 10.68 -7.11 -6.81
CA ALA A 115 9.42 -7.24 -7.53
C ALA A 115 8.17 -6.57 -6.92
N GLY A 116 7.65 -5.54 -7.54
CA GLY A 116 6.34 -4.94 -7.24
C GLY A 116 5.17 -5.72 -7.87
N SER A 117 5.05 -7.04 -7.65
CA SER A 117 4.04 -7.86 -8.33
C SER A 117 3.32 -8.82 -7.40
N THR A 118 2.01 -9.01 -7.61
CA THR A 118 1.17 -9.93 -6.83
C THR A 118 1.11 -11.29 -7.51
N PRO A 119 1.51 -12.39 -6.84
CA PRO A 119 1.55 -13.74 -7.43
C PRO A 119 0.23 -14.23 -8.03
N CYS A 120 -0.89 -13.85 -7.43
CA CYS A 120 -2.23 -14.31 -7.81
C CYS A 120 -2.90 -13.51 -8.93
N SER A 121 -2.38 -12.34 -9.28
CA SER A 121 -2.83 -11.60 -10.46
C SER A 121 -2.37 -12.30 -11.75
N THR A 122 -3.12 -12.14 -12.84
CA THR A 122 -2.60 -12.48 -14.17
C THR A 122 -1.67 -11.37 -14.67
N VAL A 123 -0.90 -11.69 -15.71
CA VAL A 123 0.03 -10.74 -16.35
C VAL A 123 -0.71 -9.47 -16.79
N GLU A 124 -1.81 -9.64 -17.54
CA GLU A 124 -2.63 -8.50 -18.01
C GLU A 124 -3.27 -7.72 -16.85
N GLU A 125 -3.73 -8.41 -15.79
CA GLU A 125 -4.31 -7.74 -14.63
C GLU A 125 -3.28 -6.92 -13.86
N HIS A 126 -2.05 -7.40 -13.77
CA HIS A 126 -0.98 -6.65 -13.13
C HIS A 126 -0.70 -5.35 -13.89
N LEU A 127 -0.53 -5.42 -15.20
CA LEU A 127 -0.31 -4.26 -16.07
C LEU A 127 -1.49 -3.26 -15.98
N ARG A 128 -2.72 -3.75 -16.08
CA ARG A 128 -3.93 -2.94 -15.93
C ARG A 128 -4.03 -2.27 -14.56
N THR A 129 -3.62 -2.98 -13.49
CA THR A 129 -3.62 -2.41 -12.13
C THR A 129 -2.66 -1.24 -12.04
N ALA A 130 -1.42 -1.37 -12.54
CA ALA A 130 -0.43 -0.29 -12.54
C ALA A 130 -0.96 0.98 -13.25
N LEU A 131 -1.61 0.82 -14.39
CA LEU A 131 -2.21 1.95 -15.13
C LEU A 131 -3.42 2.55 -14.40
N SER A 132 -4.31 1.70 -13.88
CA SER A 132 -5.53 2.17 -13.22
C SER A 132 -5.25 2.89 -11.89
N LEU A 133 -4.13 2.62 -11.26
CA LEU A 133 -3.62 3.39 -10.12
C LEU A 133 -3.32 4.87 -10.48
N ASN A 134 -3.06 5.14 -11.76
CA ASN A 134 -2.84 6.48 -12.30
C ASN A 134 -4.07 7.01 -13.10
N GLY A 135 -5.22 6.34 -12.96
CA GLY A 135 -6.47 6.75 -13.61
C GLY A 135 -6.51 6.49 -15.12
N ARG A 136 -5.73 5.52 -15.60
CA ARG A 136 -5.59 5.20 -17.03
C ARG A 136 -5.86 3.73 -17.32
N LYS A 137 -6.20 3.47 -18.58
CA LYS A 137 -6.37 2.12 -19.13
C LYS A 137 -5.89 2.12 -20.57
N PHE A 138 -5.10 1.14 -20.94
CA PHE A 138 -4.76 0.92 -22.32
C PHE A 138 -6.00 0.66 -23.21
N THR A 139 -5.93 1.01 -24.48
CA THR A 139 -6.76 0.36 -25.50
C THR A 139 -6.32 -1.10 -25.64
N GLU A 140 -7.15 -1.94 -26.22
CA GLU A 140 -6.84 -3.38 -26.35
C GLU A 140 -5.61 -3.61 -27.24
N GLU A 141 -5.47 -2.77 -28.27
CA GLU A 141 -4.33 -2.78 -29.17
C GLU A 141 -3.03 -2.40 -28.45
N ALA A 142 -3.03 -1.29 -27.71
CA ALA A 142 -1.87 -0.81 -26.96
C ALA A 142 -1.43 -1.80 -25.86
N GLU A 143 -2.38 -2.47 -25.22
CA GLU A 143 -2.07 -3.51 -24.24
C GLU A 143 -1.38 -4.71 -24.91
N THR A 144 -1.92 -5.17 -26.04
CA THR A 144 -1.37 -6.30 -26.79
C THR A 144 0.03 -5.97 -27.33
N GLU A 145 0.22 -4.78 -27.87
CA GLU A 145 1.55 -4.30 -28.31
C GLU A 145 2.56 -4.25 -27.17
N THR A 146 2.16 -3.73 -25.99
CA THR A 146 3.04 -3.67 -24.82
C THR A 146 3.44 -5.08 -24.37
N LEU A 147 2.48 -5.99 -24.26
CA LEU A 147 2.78 -7.37 -23.86
C LEU A 147 3.66 -8.09 -24.89
N ALA A 148 3.43 -7.88 -26.18
CA ALA A 148 4.23 -8.45 -27.25
C ALA A 148 5.67 -7.91 -27.26
N GLU A 149 5.85 -6.60 -27.09
CA GLU A 149 7.16 -5.94 -27.00
C GLU A 149 8.02 -6.57 -25.89
N TRP A 150 7.43 -6.77 -24.72
CA TRP A 150 8.10 -7.38 -23.57
C TRP A 150 8.14 -8.91 -23.61
N GLY A 151 7.59 -9.55 -24.67
CA GLY A 151 7.55 -10.99 -24.83
C GLY A 151 6.63 -11.70 -23.83
N LEU A 152 5.58 -11.03 -23.37
CA LEU A 152 4.63 -11.50 -22.34
C LEU A 152 3.25 -11.86 -22.91
N ASP A 153 2.99 -11.60 -24.20
CA ASP A 153 1.66 -11.78 -24.80
C ASP A 153 1.16 -13.23 -24.70
N HIS A 154 2.03 -14.20 -24.96
CA HIS A 154 1.71 -15.62 -24.87
C HIS A 154 1.43 -16.12 -23.43
N ARG A 155 1.69 -15.29 -22.43
CA ARG A 155 1.48 -15.54 -21.00
C ARG A 155 0.45 -14.60 -20.37
N ARG A 156 -0.28 -13.82 -21.16
CA ARG A 156 -1.16 -12.74 -20.69
C ARG A 156 -2.17 -13.19 -19.61
N HIS A 157 -2.69 -14.41 -19.73
CA HIS A 157 -3.66 -14.99 -18.80
C HIS A 157 -3.03 -15.86 -17.69
N ASP A 158 -1.72 -16.06 -17.75
CA ASP A 158 -1.01 -16.82 -16.72
C ASP A 158 -0.91 -16.01 -15.42
N ARG A 159 -0.93 -16.71 -14.29
CA ARG A 159 -0.64 -16.07 -12.99
C ARG A 159 0.82 -15.64 -12.92
N VAL A 160 1.09 -14.49 -12.32
CA VAL A 160 2.45 -13.98 -12.09
C VAL A 160 3.29 -15.00 -11.32
N ALA A 161 2.68 -15.78 -10.40
CA ALA A 161 3.35 -16.87 -9.69
C ALA A 161 3.99 -17.90 -10.62
N ASN A 162 3.42 -18.14 -11.81
CA ASN A 162 3.86 -19.15 -12.76
C ASN A 162 4.93 -18.61 -13.72
N LEU A 163 5.29 -17.34 -13.65
CA LEU A 163 6.34 -16.75 -14.46
C LEU A 163 7.73 -17.10 -13.92
N SER A 164 8.68 -17.30 -14.83
CA SER A 164 10.10 -17.29 -14.46
C SER A 164 10.52 -15.96 -13.86
N GLY A 165 11.63 -15.92 -13.13
CA GLY A 165 12.16 -14.67 -12.55
C GLY A 165 12.34 -13.58 -13.60
N GLY A 166 12.90 -13.91 -14.77
CA GLY A 166 13.12 -12.96 -15.86
C GLY A 166 11.82 -12.44 -16.48
N LEU A 167 10.83 -13.30 -16.76
CA LEU A 167 9.53 -12.86 -17.29
C LEU A 167 8.78 -11.98 -16.28
N ARG A 168 8.91 -12.29 -15.00
CA ARG A 168 8.34 -11.47 -13.93
C ARG A 168 9.01 -10.11 -13.90
N ARG A 169 10.34 -10.05 -13.95
CA ARG A 169 11.08 -8.77 -14.00
C ARG A 169 10.69 -7.95 -15.21
N ARG A 170 10.53 -8.57 -16.38
CA ARG A 170 10.03 -7.87 -17.58
C ARG A 170 8.67 -7.24 -17.34
N LEU A 171 7.72 -7.95 -16.68
CA LEU A 171 6.39 -7.43 -16.36
C LEU A 171 6.45 -6.22 -15.41
N GLU A 172 7.31 -6.27 -14.41
CA GLU A 172 7.46 -5.19 -13.42
C GLU A 172 8.01 -3.92 -14.05
N VAL A 173 9.08 -4.06 -14.86
CA VAL A 173 9.67 -2.95 -15.60
C VAL A 173 8.67 -2.40 -16.64
N ALA A 174 8.02 -3.28 -17.40
CA ALA A 174 6.99 -2.90 -18.36
C ALA A 174 5.86 -2.08 -17.72
N SER A 175 5.45 -2.46 -16.50
CA SER A 175 4.38 -1.76 -15.76
C SER A 175 4.77 -0.34 -15.35
N ALA A 176 6.03 -0.12 -14.96
CA ALA A 176 6.52 1.21 -14.63
C ALA A 176 6.65 2.10 -15.88
N ILE A 177 7.15 1.52 -16.99
CA ILE A 177 7.31 2.20 -18.28
C ILE A 177 5.96 2.55 -18.90
N ALA A 178 4.97 1.67 -18.80
CA ALA A 178 3.63 1.87 -19.35
C ALA A 178 2.94 3.13 -18.80
N ILE A 179 3.27 3.56 -17.58
CA ILE A 179 2.76 4.81 -17.02
C ILE A 179 3.28 6.00 -17.83
N GLY A 180 4.58 6.02 -18.18
CA GLY A 180 5.17 7.02 -19.07
C GLY A 180 4.59 6.95 -20.47
N ASP A 181 4.50 5.75 -21.07
CA ASP A 181 3.96 5.55 -22.42
C ASP A 181 2.53 6.11 -22.59
N THR A 182 1.76 6.16 -21.52
CA THR A 182 0.35 6.61 -21.52
C THR A 182 0.16 8.02 -20.95
N SER A 183 1.20 8.64 -20.37
CA SER A 183 1.07 9.95 -19.78
C SER A 183 0.97 11.06 -20.83
N LEU A 184 0.13 12.06 -20.55
CA LEU A 184 -0.04 13.25 -21.39
C LEU A 184 0.98 14.36 -21.06
N GLU A 185 1.62 14.26 -19.90
CA GLU A 185 2.58 15.24 -19.39
C GLU A 185 3.92 14.56 -19.15
N SER A 186 4.98 15.35 -18.99
CA SER A 186 6.28 14.84 -18.55
C SER A 186 6.15 14.32 -17.12
N ILE A 187 6.58 13.09 -16.91
CA ILE A 187 6.58 12.47 -15.58
C ILE A 187 7.96 11.88 -15.25
N PRO A 188 8.31 11.77 -13.97
CA PRO A 188 9.49 11.03 -13.56
C PRO A 188 9.22 9.52 -13.58
N ILE A 189 10.20 8.76 -14.08
CA ILE A 189 10.20 7.29 -14.09
C ILE A 189 11.43 6.84 -13.33
N LEU A 190 11.19 6.17 -12.19
CA LEU A 190 12.19 5.75 -11.22
C LEU A 190 12.38 4.23 -11.32
N LEU A 191 13.57 3.79 -11.71
CA LEU A 191 13.88 2.37 -11.92
C LEU A 191 15.06 1.95 -11.03
N ASP A 192 14.81 1.02 -10.11
CA ASP A 192 15.84 0.49 -9.21
C ASP A 192 16.34 -0.86 -9.73
N GLU A 193 17.59 -0.91 -10.22
CA GLU A 193 18.25 -2.07 -10.81
C GLU A 193 17.38 -2.78 -11.87
N PRO A 194 16.87 -2.09 -12.91
CA PRO A 194 15.87 -2.65 -13.82
C PRO A 194 16.39 -3.83 -14.65
N SER A 195 17.70 -3.91 -14.89
CA SER A 195 18.34 -4.98 -15.69
C SER A 195 18.50 -6.32 -14.97
N VAL A 196 18.43 -6.32 -13.63
CA VAL A 196 18.66 -7.54 -12.86
C VAL A 196 17.64 -8.62 -13.22
N GLY A 197 18.13 -9.75 -13.71
CA GLY A 197 17.31 -10.90 -14.12
C GLY A 197 16.69 -10.79 -15.51
N LEU A 198 16.99 -9.75 -16.29
CA LEU A 198 16.63 -9.68 -17.69
C LEU A 198 17.62 -10.52 -18.53
N ASP A 199 17.11 -11.17 -19.55
CA ASP A 199 17.90 -11.74 -20.63
C ASP A 199 18.24 -10.70 -21.71
N GLU A 200 19.02 -11.07 -22.72
CA GLU A 200 19.44 -10.19 -23.79
C GLU A 200 18.27 -9.45 -24.46
N ARG A 201 17.21 -10.16 -24.82
CA ARG A 201 16.00 -9.55 -25.40
C ARG A 201 15.30 -8.58 -24.45
N GLY A 202 15.22 -8.92 -23.15
CA GLY A 202 14.66 -8.02 -22.15
C GLY A 202 15.48 -6.75 -21.96
N MET A 203 16.81 -6.88 -22.06
CA MET A 203 17.74 -5.75 -22.02
C MET A 203 17.57 -4.82 -23.23
N GLU A 204 17.51 -5.37 -24.45
CA GLU A 204 17.25 -4.60 -25.67
C GLU A 204 15.92 -3.83 -25.58
N THR A 205 14.88 -4.51 -25.09
CA THR A 205 13.56 -3.89 -24.87
C THR A 205 13.63 -2.76 -23.84
N LEU A 206 14.36 -2.94 -22.75
CA LEU A 206 14.57 -1.91 -21.74
C LEU A 206 15.25 -0.69 -22.33
N ILE A 207 16.36 -0.87 -23.06
CA ILE A 207 17.13 0.21 -23.70
C ILE A 207 16.28 0.99 -24.69
N SER A 208 15.57 0.30 -25.58
CA SER A 208 14.67 0.94 -26.55
C SER A 208 13.53 1.71 -25.87
N SER A 209 13.02 1.20 -24.79
CA SER A 209 11.98 1.88 -23.99
C SER A 209 12.50 3.13 -23.29
N ILE A 210 13.72 3.09 -22.73
CA ILE A 210 14.38 4.27 -22.13
C ILE A 210 14.58 5.35 -23.20
N GLN A 211 15.07 5.00 -24.39
CA GLN A 211 15.26 5.95 -25.49
C GLN A 211 13.92 6.58 -25.92
N ARG A 212 12.91 5.75 -26.13
CA ARG A 212 11.55 6.19 -26.49
C ARG A 212 10.95 7.17 -25.48
N LEU A 213 11.07 6.86 -24.20
CA LEU A 213 10.57 7.72 -23.11
C LEU A 213 11.36 9.05 -23.02
N LYS A 214 12.68 9.00 -23.24
CA LYS A 214 13.55 10.17 -23.31
C LYS A 214 13.14 11.08 -24.48
N GLU A 215 12.91 10.51 -25.67
CA GLU A 215 12.43 11.24 -26.85
C GLU A 215 11.04 11.84 -26.63
N ALA A 216 10.17 11.16 -25.90
CA ALA A 216 8.86 11.68 -25.49
C ALA A 216 8.95 12.79 -24.44
N GLY A 217 10.13 13.07 -23.88
CA GLY A 217 10.36 14.16 -22.94
C GLY A 217 10.04 13.81 -21.49
N HIS A 218 9.98 12.52 -21.14
CA HIS A 218 9.92 12.08 -19.74
C HIS A 218 11.30 12.16 -19.09
N SER A 219 11.32 12.18 -17.75
CA SER A 219 12.57 12.09 -17.00
C SER A 219 12.74 10.71 -16.43
N ILE A 220 13.91 10.12 -16.63
CA ILE A 220 14.18 8.74 -16.25
C ILE A 220 15.35 8.75 -15.26
N ILE A 221 15.13 8.19 -14.07
CA ILE A 221 16.14 8.06 -13.03
C ILE A 221 16.38 6.57 -12.78
N ILE A 222 17.59 6.11 -13.02
CA ILE A 222 17.96 4.70 -12.93
C ILE A 222 19.08 4.52 -11.92
N ALA A 223 18.85 3.75 -10.88
CA ALA A 223 19.92 3.20 -10.06
C ALA A 223 20.42 1.92 -10.71
N THR A 224 21.69 1.83 -11.02
CA THR A 224 22.27 0.66 -11.69
C THR A 224 23.75 0.50 -11.40
N HIS A 225 24.23 -0.70 -11.62
CA HIS A 225 25.64 -1.06 -11.72
C HIS A 225 25.92 -1.82 -13.03
N ASP A 226 24.97 -1.81 -13.97
CA ASP A 226 25.05 -2.49 -15.25
C ASP A 226 25.79 -1.61 -16.28
N PRO A 227 26.96 -2.06 -16.81
CA PRO A 227 27.75 -1.30 -17.77
C PRO A 227 27.00 -0.98 -19.08
N ILE A 228 26.04 -1.85 -19.46
CA ILE A 228 25.27 -1.64 -20.69
C ILE A 228 24.33 -0.42 -20.50
N ILE A 229 23.67 -0.32 -19.34
CA ILE A 229 22.83 0.85 -19.03
C ILE A 229 23.70 2.09 -18.87
N GLU A 230 24.86 1.99 -18.23
CA GLU A 230 25.78 3.12 -18.10
C GLU A 230 26.25 3.64 -19.47
N SER A 231 26.36 2.79 -20.48
CA SER A 231 26.76 3.17 -21.84
C SER A 231 25.71 3.95 -22.63
N ILE A 232 24.45 4.00 -22.17
CA ILE A 232 23.36 4.77 -22.79
C ILE A 232 23.54 6.29 -22.57
N GLN A 233 24.33 6.64 -21.55
CA GLN A 233 24.57 8.03 -21.19
C GLN A 233 25.35 8.76 -22.27
N ASP A 234 24.96 10.01 -22.58
CA ASP A 234 25.66 10.86 -23.52
C ASP A 234 27.05 11.23 -22.97
N LYS A 235 28.03 11.40 -23.85
CA LYS A 235 29.41 11.75 -23.46
C LYS A 235 29.54 13.12 -22.80
N GLU A 236 28.55 14.00 -22.98
CA GLU A 236 28.49 15.36 -22.41
C GLU A 236 27.71 15.40 -21.08
N SER A 237 27.59 14.25 -20.36
CA SER A 237 26.86 14.17 -19.12
C SER A 237 27.56 14.95 -17.99
N GLU A 238 26.79 15.73 -17.24
CA GLU A 238 27.23 16.31 -15.97
C GLU A 238 27.35 15.22 -14.91
N THR A 239 28.47 15.17 -14.19
CA THR A 239 28.69 14.22 -13.11
C THR A 239 28.79 14.93 -11.77
N ILE A 240 27.91 14.57 -10.84
CA ILE A 240 27.89 15.06 -9.45
C ILE A 240 28.16 13.87 -8.54
N ILE A 241 28.96 14.07 -7.49
CA ILE A 241 29.26 13.05 -6.47
C ILE A 241 28.60 13.48 -5.15
N HIS A 242 27.76 12.62 -4.58
CA HIS A 242 27.19 12.83 -3.26
C HIS A 242 27.42 11.59 -2.39
N GLY A 243 28.35 11.70 -1.43
CA GLY A 243 28.82 10.52 -0.69
C GLY A 243 29.44 9.48 -1.63
N ASP A 244 28.90 8.26 -1.59
CA ASP A 244 29.31 7.16 -2.48
C ASP A 244 28.50 7.08 -3.77
N ILE A 245 27.53 7.97 -3.99
CA ILE A 245 26.68 7.99 -5.16
C ILE A 245 27.29 8.89 -6.23
N ARG A 246 27.50 8.34 -7.42
CA ARG A 246 27.83 9.11 -8.62
C ARG A 246 26.53 9.34 -9.38
N ILE A 247 26.19 10.59 -9.63
CA ILE A 247 25.00 11.05 -10.34
C ILE A 247 25.44 11.57 -11.68
N GLN A 248 25.05 10.92 -12.76
CA GLN A 248 25.35 11.35 -14.13
C GLN A 248 24.03 11.84 -14.76
N ARG A 249 24.04 13.06 -15.30
CA ARG A 249 22.88 13.69 -15.93
C ARG A 249 23.14 13.97 -17.39
N SER A 250 22.19 13.64 -18.24
CA SER A 250 22.14 14.15 -19.61
C SER A 250 20.73 14.67 -19.90
N THR A 251 20.69 15.80 -20.58
CA THR A 251 19.45 16.44 -21.04
C THR A 251 19.31 16.23 -22.54
N SER A 252 18.13 15.84 -23.01
CA SER A 252 17.84 15.72 -24.42
C SER A 252 16.78 16.72 -24.84
N ILE A 253 16.87 17.18 -26.10
CA ILE A 253 15.78 17.93 -26.73
C ILE A 253 14.73 16.90 -27.15
N GLY A 254 13.79 16.62 -26.29
CA GLY A 254 12.70 15.68 -26.59
C GLY A 254 11.73 16.25 -27.63
N ILE A 255 11.40 15.45 -28.63
CA ILE A 255 10.31 15.75 -29.56
C ILE A 255 9.02 15.34 -28.83
N GLN A 256 8.23 16.31 -28.39
CA GLN A 256 7.00 16.07 -27.60
C GLN A 256 5.93 15.33 -28.40
N GLN A 257 6.07 14.03 -28.58
CA GLN A 257 5.00 13.15 -29.07
C GLN A 257 4.42 12.37 -27.90
N ARG A 258 3.42 12.92 -27.23
CA ARG A 258 2.70 12.27 -26.11
C ARG A 258 1.20 12.23 -26.38
N PRO A 259 0.51 11.18 -25.93
CA PRO A 259 1.03 9.93 -25.35
C PRO A 259 1.64 9.01 -26.43
N ILE A 260 2.66 8.20 -26.05
CA ILE A 260 3.30 7.23 -26.94
C ILE A 260 2.32 6.10 -27.30
N ARG A 261 1.56 5.65 -26.31
CA ARG A 261 0.53 4.61 -26.46
C ARG A 261 -0.85 5.13 -26.12
N GLN A 262 -1.84 4.66 -26.88
CA GLN A 262 -3.22 5.07 -26.66
C GLN A 262 -3.78 4.53 -25.34
N SER A 263 -4.36 5.44 -24.56
CA SER A 263 -5.02 5.11 -23.30
C SER A 263 -6.34 5.87 -23.16
N LYS A 264 -7.24 5.32 -22.36
CA LYS A 264 -8.51 5.95 -21.99
C LYS A 264 -8.42 6.38 -20.53
N VAL A 265 -9.08 7.48 -20.17
CA VAL A 265 -9.28 7.85 -18.77
C VAL A 265 -10.19 6.79 -18.14
N GLU A 266 -9.75 6.22 -17.03
CA GLU A 266 -10.53 5.24 -16.28
C GLU A 266 -10.70 5.74 -14.84
N ARG A 267 -11.76 5.23 -14.19
CA ARG A 267 -11.94 5.46 -12.76
C ARG A 267 -10.77 4.81 -12.02
N ASN A 268 -10.15 5.56 -11.11
CA ASN A 268 -9.02 5.09 -10.33
C ASN A 268 -9.26 3.69 -9.73
N ALA A 269 -8.22 2.89 -9.66
CA ALA A 269 -8.26 1.58 -9.03
C ALA A 269 -8.75 1.72 -7.58
N SER A 270 -9.55 0.77 -7.13
CA SER A 270 -9.98 0.68 -5.75
C SER A 270 -9.34 -0.54 -5.12
N ILE A 271 -8.62 -0.33 -4.02
CA ILE A 271 -8.01 -1.43 -3.26
C ILE A 271 -9.07 -2.45 -2.81
N LEU A 272 -10.29 -1.99 -2.52
CA LEU A 272 -11.42 -2.86 -2.19
C LEU A 272 -11.77 -3.82 -3.34
N ARG A 273 -11.93 -3.30 -4.58
CA ARG A 273 -12.24 -4.14 -5.75
C ARG A 273 -11.08 -5.05 -6.12
N TRP A 274 -9.86 -4.53 -6.01
CA TRP A 274 -8.65 -5.30 -6.27
C TRP A 274 -8.54 -6.47 -5.29
N ASN A 275 -8.62 -6.20 -3.98
CA ASN A 275 -8.56 -7.24 -2.95
C ASN A 275 -9.71 -8.25 -3.08
N PHE A 276 -10.96 -7.79 -3.27
CA PHE A 276 -12.12 -8.66 -3.43
C PHE A 276 -11.99 -9.61 -4.63
N ARG A 277 -11.47 -9.12 -5.77
CA ARG A 277 -11.23 -9.95 -6.94
C ARG A 277 -10.22 -11.05 -6.68
N LEU A 278 -9.15 -10.72 -5.94
CA LEU A 278 -8.14 -11.70 -5.55
C LEU A 278 -8.68 -12.69 -4.51
N ASP A 279 -9.49 -12.25 -3.55
CA ASP A 279 -10.12 -13.12 -2.55
C ASP A 279 -11.05 -14.17 -3.21
N ILE A 280 -11.82 -13.78 -4.22
CA ILE A 280 -12.66 -14.74 -4.98
C ILE A 280 -11.79 -15.79 -5.70
N ARG A 281 -10.67 -15.37 -6.26
CA ARG A 281 -9.77 -16.26 -7.00
C ARG A 281 -8.95 -17.18 -6.10
N GLU A 282 -8.54 -16.66 -4.96
CA GLU A 282 -7.78 -17.40 -3.96
C GLU A 282 -8.70 -17.90 -2.85
N MET A 283 -9.40 -19.01 -3.08
CA MET A 283 -10.20 -19.67 -2.04
C MET A 283 -9.41 -19.99 -0.76
N ALA A 284 -8.07 -20.01 -0.84
CA ALA A 284 -7.18 -20.22 0.29
C ALA A 284 -7.17 -19.06 1.30
N THR A 285 -7.38 -17.81 0.87
CA THR A 285 -7.32 -16.65 1.76
C THR A 285 -8.54 -16.47 2.65
N PRO A 286 -9.79 -16.69 2.18
CA PRO A 286 -10.91 -16.86 3.09
C PRO A 286 -10.72 -18.01 4.07
N SER A 287 -10.18 -19.16 3.60
CA SER A 287 -9.97 -20.34 4.46
C SER A 287 -9.03 -20.06 5.63
N ALA A 288 -8.04 -19.19 5.49
CA ALA A 288 -7.16 -18.79 6.58
C ALA A 288 -7.91 -18.15 7.76
N ARG A 289 -9.05 -17.52 7.53
CA ARG A 289 -9.92 -16.98 8.59
C ARG A 289 -10.96 -17.97 9.07
N TRP A 290 -11.49 -18.82 8.18
CA TRP A 290 -12.46 -19.86 8.56
C TRP A 290 -11.85 -20.97 9.39
N ILE A 291 -10.67 -21.49 9.00
CA ILE A 291 -10.05 -22.67 9.62
C ILE A 291 -9.80 -22.47 11.12
N PRO A 292 -9.12 -21.39 11.60
CA PRO A 292 -8.89 -21.20 13.02
C PRO A 292 -10.19 -21.10 13.83
N GLY A 293 -11.19 -20.40 13.28
CA GLY A 293 -12.50 -20.25 13.91
C GLY A 293 -13.27 -21.58 13.98
N LEU A 294 -13.28 -22.37 12.90
CA LEU A 294 -13.92 -23.68 12.84
C LEU A 294 -13.23 -24.70 13.75
N ILE A 295 -11.88 -24.68 13.81
CA ILE A 295 -11.13 -25.54 14.74
C ILE A 295 -11.49 -25.18 16.18
N ALA A 296 -11.51 -23.89 16.54
CA ALA A 296 -11.91 -23.45 17.86
C ALA A 296 -13.33 -23.89 18.18
N PHE A 297 -14.27 -23.74 17.23
CA PHE A 297 -15.65 -24.19 17.40
C PHE A 297 -15.77 -25.72 17.57
N GLY A 298 -15.02 -26.49 16.77
CA GLY A 298 -14.96 -27.96 16.88
C GLY A 298 -14.40 -28.43 18.21
N ILE A 299 -13.34 -27.79 18.71
CA ILE A 299 -12.77 -28.10 20.03
C ILE A 299 -13.80 -27.81 21.13
N LEU A 300 -14.50 -26.69 21.06
CA LEU A 300 -15.51 -26.31 22.02
C LEU A 300 -16.71 -27.30 22.05
N LEU A 301 -17.21 -27.69 20.87
CA LEU A 301 -18.27 -28.70 20.76
C LEU A 301 -17.81 -30.07 21.28
N GLY A 302 -16.59 -30.47 20.98
CA GLY A 302 -16.03 -31.78 21.36
C GLY A 302 -15.56 -31.87 22.80
N SER A 303 -15.40 -30.75 23.51
CA SER A 303 -14.91 -30.70 24.88
C SER A 303 -15.92 -31.15 25.94
N GLY A 304 -17.21 -31.35 25.58
CA GLY A 304 -18.30 -31.60 26.54
C GLY A 304 -18.62 -30.42 27.46
N LEU A 305 -18.01 -29.26 27.23
CA LEU A 305 -18.26 -28.05 28.01
C LEU A 305 -19.71 -27.56 27.88
N ILE A 306 -20.39 -27.90 26.79
CA ILE A 306 -21.78 -27.51 26.54
C ILE A 306 -22.72 -28.24 27.49
N ASP A 307 -22.41 -29.50 27.88
CA ASP A 307 -23.16 -30.30 28.82
C ASP A 307 -22.83 -29.95 30.28
N ALA A 308 -21.78 -29.19 30.53
CA ALA A 308 -21.42 -28.71 31.84
C ALA A 308 -22.35 -27.54 32.25
N ASN A 309 -22.71 -27.46 33.52
CA ASN A 309 -23.54 -26.39 34.05
C ASN A 309 -22.74 -25.06 34.12
N ILE A 310 -22.43 -24.50 32.94
CA ILE A 310 -21.57 -23.30 32.76
C ILE A 310 -22.46 -22.06 32.89
N PRO A 311 -22.01 -21.00 33.60
CA PRO A 311 -22.69 -19.71 33.64
C PRO A 311 -22.86 -19.12 32.23
N ASN A 312 -23.94 -18.36 32.00
CA ASN A 312 -24.24 -17.72 30.70
C ASN A 312 -23.06 -16.92 30.12
N LEU A 313 -22.30 -16.26 31.00
CA LEU A 313 -21.07 -15.53 30.57
C LEU A 313 -20.02 -16.47 29.94
N GLY A 314 -19.85 -17.67 30.53
CA GLY A 314 -18.94 -18.68 29.96
C GLY A 314 -19.42 -19.21 28.62
N LEU A 315 -20.74 -19.48 28.49
CA LEU A 315 -21.34 -19.89 27.23
C LEU A 315 -21.22 -18.80 26.17
N ALA A 316 -21.38 -17.52 26.53
CA ALA A 316 -21.17 -16.38 25.64
C ALA A 316 -19.71 -16.29 25.15
N ALA A 317 -18.74 -16.51 26.04
CA ALA A 317 -17.33 -16.56 25.67
C ALA A 317 -17.04 -17.70 24.67
N LEU A 318 -17.65 -18.88 24.90
CA LEU A 318 -17.56 -20.03 23.98
C LEU A 318 -18.19 -19.69 22.61
N ALA A 319 -19.34 -19.03 22.57
CA ALA A 319 -20.02 -18.63 21.34
C ALA A 319 -19.23 -17.65 20.50
N LEU A 320 -18.58 -16.65 21.14
CA LEU A 320 -17.91 -15.54 20.45
C LEU A 320 -16.41 -15.75 20.24
N SER A 321 -15.74 -16.66 20.96
CA SER A 321 -14.30 -16.88 20.83
C SER A 321 -13.86 -17.31 19.41
N PRO A 322 -14.58 -18.18 18.66
CA PRO A 322 -14.23 -18.52 17.29
C PRO A 322 -14.26 -17.29 16.36
N ALA A 323 -15.24 -16.41 16.58
CA ALA A 323 -15.37 -15.16 15.85
C ALA A 323 -14.19 -14.21 16.15
N MET A 324 -13.82 -14.07 17.42
CA MET A 324 -12.70 -13.23 17.84
C MET A 324 -11.37 -13.75 17.28
N ILE A 325 -11.11 -15.05 17.38
CA ILE A 325 -9.90 -15.67 16.81
C ILE A 325 -9.83 -15.37 15.31
N SER A 326 -10.92 -15.57 14.58
CA SER A 326 -11.00 -15.25 13.14
C SER A 326 -10.78 -13.76 12.85
N ALA A 327 -11.29 -12.85 13.69
CA ALA A 327 -11.18 -11.42 13.54
C ALA A 327 -9.73 -10.91 13.72
N LEU A 328 -8.95 -11.57 14.57
CA LEU A 328 -7.56 -11.19 14.87
C LEU A 328 -6.54 -11.78 13.89
N VAL A 329 -6.94 -12.70 13.02
CA VAL A 329 -6.05 -13.24 11.98
C VAL A 329 -5.60 -12.11 11.04
N ARG A 330 -4.30 -12.09 10.75
CA ARG A 330 -3.72 -11.12 9.80
C ARG A 330 -4.46 -11.16 8.46
N PRO A 331 -4.91 -10.00 7.93
CA PRO A 331 -5.60 -9.96 6.65
C PRO A 331 -4.68 -10.32 5.48
N ALA A 332 -5.15 -11.13 4.56
CA ALA A 332 -4.43 -11.45 3.32
C ALA A 332 -4.07 -10.21 2.48
N LEU A 333 -4.88 -9.16 2.56
CA LEU A 333 -4.55 -7.87 1.96
C LEU A 333 -3.18 -7.36 2.40
N ILE A 334 -2.87 -7.44 3.70
CA ILE A 334 -1.60 -6.95 4.24
C ILE A 334 -0.44 -7.79 3.71
N ASP A 335 -0.61 -9.12 3.66
CA ASP A 335 0.40 -10.00 3.08
C ASP A 335 0.65 -9.67 1.60
N ARG A 336 -0.42 -9.41 0.83
CA ARG A 336 -0.34 -9.01 -0.59
C ARG A 336 0.35 -7.67 -0.79
N LEU A 337 0.15 -6.70 0.12
CA LEU A 337 0.80 -5.38 0.06
C LEU A 337 2.28 -5.46 0.46
N ASP A 338 2.60 -6.28 1.45
CA ASP A 338 3.98 -6.48 1.92
C ASP A 338 4.77 -7.37 0.95
N GLU A 339 4.09 -8.31 0.29
CA GLU A 339 4.73 -9.23 -0.63
C GLU A 339 5.30 -8.47 -1.84
N ARG A 340 6.61 -8.67 -2.07
CA ARG A 340 7.34 -8.09 -3.21
C ARG A 340 7.11 -6.58 -3.40
N GLU A 341 6.99 -5.84 -2.31
CA GLU A 341 6.85 -4.38 -2.31
C GLU A 341 5.65 -3.84 -3.12
N MET A 342 4.59 -4.66 -3.31
CA MET A 342 3.39 -4.20 -4.02
C MET A 342 2.78 -2.95 -3.39
N GLY A 343 2.87 -2.83 -2.06
CA GLY A 343 2.45 -1.64 -1.33
C GLY A 343 3.20 -0.36 -1.74
N SER A 344 4.45 -0.47 -2.21
CA SER A 344 5.21 0.69 -2.71
C SER A 344 4.59 1.25 -3.98
N ILE A 345 4.15 0.39 -4.90
CA ILE A 345 3.47 0.80 -6.14
C ILE A 345 2.17 1.55 -5.83
N TRP A 346 1.38 1.06 -4.86
CA TRP A 346 0.17 1.75 -4.42
C TRP A 346 0.47 3.11 -3.79
N LYS A 347 1.50 3.20 -2.94
CA LYS A 347 1.87 4.45 -2.26
C LYS A 347 2.38 5.53 -3.21
N VAL A 348 3.16 5.13 -4.22
CA VAL A 348 3.77 6.05 -5.20
C VAL A 348 2.75 6.54 -6.23
N SER A 349 1.69 5.76 -6.49
CA SER A 349 0.68 6.12 -7.49
C SER A 349 -0.05 7.42 -7.14
N LYS A 350 -0.62 8.06 -8.14
CA LYS A 350 -1.44 9.28 -8.00
C LYS A 350 -2.58 9.13 -6.99
N GLN A 351 -3.11 7.91 -6.84
CA GLN A 351 -4.18 7.63 -5.89
C GLN A 351 -3.67 7.53 -4.45
N GLY A 352 -2.42 7.10 -4.24
CA GLY A 352 -1.88 6.78 -2.94
C GLY A 352 -2.53 5.57 -2.26
N LEU A 353 -2.08 5.25 -1.07
CA LEU A 353 -2.64 4.19 -0.23
C LEU A 353 -3.13 4.80 1.10
N LEU A 354 -4.42 5.06 1.19
CA LEU A 354 -5.02 5.62 2.40
C LEU A 354 -5.25 4.53 3.45
N GLY A 355 -4.81 4.76 4.68
CA GLY A 355 -5.01 3.81 5.78
C GLY A 355 -6.47 3.45 6.03
N PHE A 356 -7.40 4.39 5.79
CA PHE A 356 -8.84 4.15 5.87
C PHE A 356 -9.33 3.12 4.83
N GLU A 357 -8.85 3.20 3.59
CA GLU A 357 -9.19 2.23 2.54
C GLU A 357 -8.66 0.83 2.88
N VAL A 358 -7.43 0.74 3.41
CA VAL A 358 -6.86 -0.52 3.90
C VAL A 358 -7.70 -1.09 5.03
N THR A 359 -8.14 -0.25 5.97
CA THR A 359 -9.01 -0.67 7.07
C THR A 359 -10.31 -1.28 6.56
N ILE A 360 -11.01 -0.59 5.65
CA ILE A 360 -12.26 -1.10 5.06
C ILE A 360 -12.00 -2.38 4.26
N ALA A 361 -10.94 -2.42 3.46
CA ALA A 361 -10.59 -3.58 2.65
C ALA A 361 -10.15 -4.81 3.51
N SER A 362 -9.76 -4.58 4.75
CA SER A 362 -9.43 -5.63 5.73
C SER A 362 -10.64 -6.20 6.45
N MET A 363 -11.81 -5.56 6.34
CA MET A 363 -13.05 -6.07 6.92
C MET A 363 -13.38 -7.46 6.38
N SER A 364 -13.83 -8.36 7.26
CA SER A 364 -14.26 -9.70 6.90
C SER A 364 -15.63 -10.01 7.47
N LEU A 365 -16.47 -10.67 6.69
CA LEU A 365 -17.77 -11.18 7.15
C LEU A 365 -17.63 -12.51 7.90
N VAL A 366 -16.48 -13.18 7.83
CA VAL A 366 -16.26 -14.49 8.47
C VAL A 366 -16.45 -14.41 9.99
N PRO A 367 -15.84 -13.46 10.72
CA PRO A 367 -16.07 -13.32 12.15
C PRO A 367 -17.54 -13.09 12.52
N PHE A 368 -18.26 -12.29 11.72
CA PHE A 368 -19.70 -12.09 11.91
C PHE A 368 -20.47 -13.40 11.80
N ILE A 369 -20.23 -14.17 10.73
CA ILE A 369 -20.93 -15.44 10.49
C ILE A 369 -20.62 -16.45 11.60
N LEU A 370 -19.35 -16.60 12.00
CA LEU A 370 -18.96 -17.50 13.09
C LEU A 370 -19.58 -17.11 14.43
N GLY A 371 -19.61 -15.82 14.75
CA GLY A 371 -20.24 -15.32 15.96
C GLY A 371 -21.75 -15.54 15.95
N LEU A 372 -22.41 -15.32 14.83
CA LEU A 372 -23.84 -15.55 14.69
C LEU A 372 -24.17 -17.04 14.83
N ILE A 373 -23.42 -17.93 14.18
CA ILE A 373 -23.58 -19.39 14.34
C ILE A 373 -23.38 -19.79 15.80
N GLY A 374 -22.32 -19.28 16.46
CA GLY A 374 -22.06 -19.57 17.87
C GLY A 374 -23.21 -19.18 18.80
N LEU A 375 -23.79 -18.00 18.58
CA LEU A 375 -24.94 -17.54 19.35
C LEU A 375 -26.20 -18.39 19.07
N LEU A 376 -26.51 -18.68 17.80
CA LEU A 376 -27.67 -19.47 17.41
C LEU A 376 -27.63 -20.94 17.92
N VAL A 377 -26.42 -21.49 18.07
CA VAL A 377 -26.22 -22.86 18.54
C VAL A 377 -26.32 -22.96 20.07
N LEU A 378 -25.77 -21.96 20.79
CA LEU A 378 -25.58 -22.03 22.23
C LEU A 378 -26.64 -21.27 23.04
N PHE A 379 -27.38 -20.35 22.42
CA PHE A 379 -28.42 -19.58 23.08
C PHE A 379 -29.78 -19.74 22.40
N PRO A 380 -30.90 -19.79 23.18
CA PRO A 380 -32.23 -19.75 22.62
C PRO A 380 -32.46 -18.38 21.93
N MET A 381 -33.31 -18.37 20.93
CA MET A 381 -33.70 -17.12 20.28
C MET A 381 -34.50 -16.24 21.21
N PRO A 382 -34.16 -14.94 21.32
CA PRO A 382 -34.94 -14.02 22.16
C PRO A 382 -36.38 -13.86 21.64
N GLU A 383 -37.34 -13.67 22.56
CA GLU A 383 -38.77 -13.49 22.19
C GLU A 383 -39.10 -12.03 21.76
N ASN A 384 -38.25 -11.07 22.13
CA ASN A 384 -38.50 -9.65 21.86
C ASN A 384 -37.65 -9.11 20.68
N PHE A 385 -38.16 -8.08 20.02
CA PHE A 385 -37.49 -7.47 18.86
C PHE A 385 -36.10 -6.92 19.19
N GLN A 386 -35.90 -6.35 20.38
CA GLN A 386 -34.58 -5.80 20.77
C GLN A 386 -33.55 -6.92 20.94
N GLY A 387 -33.94 -8.07 21.50
CA GLY A 387 -33.07 -9.22 21.59
C GLY A 387 -32.65 -9.77 20.21
N TYR A 388 -33.59 -9.87 19.25
CA TYR A 388 -33.25 -10.25 17.88
C TYR A 388 -32.22 -9.28 17.27
N LEU A 389 -32.45 -7.97 17.45
CA LEU A 389 -31.55 -6.96 16.94
C LEU A 389 -30.15 -7.05 17.55
N LEU A 390 -30.07 -7.26 18.88
CA LEU A 390 -28.79 -7.45 19.58
C LEU A 390 -28.08 -8.74 19.16
N THR A 391 -28.79 -9.84 18.92
CA THR A 391 -28.22 -11.09 18.41
C THR A 391 -27.54 -10.91 17.05
N LEU A 392 -27.94 -9.94 16.26
CA LEU A 392 -27.29 -9.57 15.00
C LEU A 392 -26.17 -8.54 15.19
N ILE A 393 -26.35 -7.55 16.05
CA ILE A 393 -25.38 -6.46 16.25
C ILE A 393 -24.13 -6.95 16.98
N ILE A 394 -24.28 -7.82 18.01
CA ILE A 394 -23.14 -8.34 18.78
C ILE A 394 -22.10 -9.01 17.86
N PRO A 395 -22.45 -9.98 16.99
CA PRO A 395 -21.48 -10.54 16.06
C PRO A 395 -21.01 -9.53 15.00
N ALA A 396 -21.85 -8.54 14.63
CA ALA A 396 -21.45 -7.52 13.66
C ALA A 396 -20.26 -6.68 14.12
N THR A 397 -20.10 -6.45 15.44
CA THR A 397 -18.92 -5.77 16.00
C THR A 397 -17.62 -6.53 15.76
N MET A 398 -17.66 -7.86 15.57
CA MET A 398 -16.48 -8.68 15.24
C MET A 398 -15.91 -8.36 13.85
N LYS A 399 -16.76 -7.91 12.93
CA LYS A 399 -16.32 -7.38 11.62
C LYS A 399 -15.48 -6.10 11.82
N ASP A 400 -15.90 -5.23 12.73
CA ASP A 400 -15.17 -3.99 13.04
C ASP A 400 -13.84 -4.29 13.74
N VAL A 401 -13.81 -5.30 14.64
CA VAL A 401 -12.56 -5.83 15.22
C VAL A 401 -11.60 -6.26 14.09
N SER A 402 -12.09 -6.97 13.06
CA SER A 402 -11.24 -7.43 11.97
C SER A 402 -10.66 -6.26 11.15
N ALA A 403 -11.40 -5.17 11.01
CA ALA A 403 -10.95 -3.96 10.31
C ALA A 403 -9.85 -3.24 11.10
N VAL A 404 -10.05 -3.04 12.41
CA VAL A 404 -9.07 -2.38 13.29
C VAL A 404 -7.82 -3.25 13.45
N SER A 405 -7.97 -4.57 13.60
CA SER A 405 -6.86 -5.53 13.58
C SER A 405 -6.06 -5.43 12.29
N GLY A 406 -6.74 -5.30 11.14
CA GLY A 406 -6.09 -5.08 9.84
C GLY A 406 -5.25 -3.82 9.81
N LEU A 407 -5.76 -2.70 10.32
CA LEU A 407 -5.00 -1.45 10.42
C LEU A 407 -3.74 -1.62 11.30
N ILE A 408 -3.88 -2.28 12.45
CA ILE A 408 -2.76 -2.54 13.36
C ILE A 408 -1.70 -3.39 12.67
N HIS A 409 -2.09 -4.46 11.97
CA HIS A 409 -1.17 -5.29 11.19
C HIS A 409 -0.47 -4.50 10.08
N HIS A 410 -1.18 -3.62 9.38
CA HIS A 410 -0.61 -2.77 8.34
C HIS A 410 0.43 -1.78 8.89
N ARG A 411 0.14 -1.18 10.05
CA ARG A 411 0.97 -0.12 10.63
C ARG A 411 2.19 -0.63 11.42
N PHE A 412 2.03 -1.73 12.15
CA PHE A 412 3.02 -2.25 13.12
C PHE A 412 3.53 -3.66 12.80
N GLY A 413 3.04 -4.28 11.71
CA GLY A 413 3.50 -5.58 11.23
C GLY A 413 4.88 -5.53 10.55
N ALA A 414 5.26 -6.63 9.92
CA ALA A 414 6.45 -6.75 9.08
C ALA A 414 7.78 -6.31 9.71
N GLY A 415 7.97 -6.58 11.01
CA GLY A 415 9.26 -6.38 11.70
C GLY A 415 9.57 -4.95 12.13
N GLN A 416 8.69 -3.98 11.87
CA GLN A 416 8.94 -2.60 12.27
C GLN A 416 8.78 -2.38 13.78
N ARG A 417 7.67 -2.81 14.39
CA ARG A 417 7.38 -2.64 15.83
C ARG A 417 6.52 -3.79 16.37
N PRO A 418 7.01 -5.04 16.41
CA PRO A 418 6.20 -6.20 16.79
C PRO A 418 5.65 -6.11 18.22
N GLY A 419 6.40 -5.53 19.15
CA GLY A 419 5.94 -5.32 20.54
C GLY A 419 4.76 -4.36 20.64
N MET A 420 4.73 -3.30 19.83
CA MET A 420 3.62 -2.36 19.78
C MET A 420 2.36 -3.03 19.21
N MET A 421 2.52 -3.87 18.18
CA MET A 421 1.42 -4.64 17.62
C MET A 421 0.76 -5.53 18.67
N VAL A 422 1.55 -6.31 19.43
CA VAL A 422 1.03 -7.17 20.50
C VAL A 422 0.31 -6.33 21.56
N LEU A 423 0.90 -5.22 22.00
CA LEU A 423 0.30 -4.33 22.99
C LEU A 423 -1.06 -3.80 22.54
N LEU A 424 -1.20 -3.42 21.27
CA LEU A 424 -2.45 -2.92 20.71
C LEU A 424 -3.51 -4.02 20.48
N MET A 425 -3.11 -5.29 20.46
CA MET A 425 -4.05 -6.42 20.36
C MET A 425 -4.68 -6.79 21.72
N ILE A 426 -4.03 -6.50 22.86
CA ILE A 426 -4.53 -6.84 24.20
C ILE A 426 -5.94 -6.26 24.47
N PRO A 427 -6.26 -4.98 24.15
CA PRO A 427 -7.57 -4.42 24.41
C PRO A 427 -8.75 -5.14 23.72
N PHE A 428 -8.50 -5.95 22.67
CA PHE A 428 -9.56 -6.75 22.07
C PHE A 428 -10.12 -7.82 23.03
N ALA A 429 -9.35 -8.24 24.04
CA ALA A 429 -9.88 -9.08 25.13
C ALA A 429 -10.99 -8.36 25.89
N TRP A 430 -10.85 -7.05 26.11
CA TRP A 430 -11.91 -6.24 26.73
C TRP A 430 -13.15 -6.14 25.85
N VAL A 431 -12.96 -5.98 24.52
CA VAL A 431 -14.08 -6.02 23.56
C VAL A 431 -14.82 -7.35 23.66
N LEU A 432 -14.10 -8.48 23.70
CA LEU A 432 -14.71 -9.79 23.85
C LEU A 432 -15.51 -9.90 25.16
N LEU A 433 -14.93 -9.48 26.30
CA LEU A 433 -15.60 -9.54 27.61
C LEU A 433 -16.88 -8.68 27.64
N THR A 434 -16.86 -7.47 27.09
CA THR A 434 -18.04 -6.60 27.03
C THR A 434 -19.14 -7.17 26.14
N LEU A 435 -18.79 -7.83 25.05
CA LEU A 435 -19.74 -8.51 24.17
C LEU A 435 -20.31 -9.79 24.85
N CYS A 436 -19.50 -10.54 25.58
CA CYS A 436 -19.97 -11.68 26.36
C CYS A 436 -20.98 -11.26 27.44
N SER A 437 -20.68 -10.16 28.15
CA SER A 437 -21.62 -9.56 29.11
C SER A 437 -22.92 -9.09 28.45
N ALA A 438 -22.83 -8.54 27.23
CA ALA A 438 -24.02 -8.17 26.46
C ALA A 438 -24.87 -9.38 26.05
N VAL A 439 -24.26 -10.52 25.67
CA VAL A 439 -24.98 -11.77 25.39
C VAL A 439 -25.67 -12.31 26.63
N GLU A 440 -24.96 -12.32 27.75
CA GLU A 440 -25.54 -12.72 29.04
C GLU A 440 -26.73 -11.85 29.42
N ALA A 441 -26.63 -10.53 29.25
CA ALA A 441 -27.72 -9.61 29.53
C ALA A 441 -28.93 -9.83 28.60
N VAL A 442 -28.70 -10.19 27.30
CA VAL A 442 -29.80 -10.60 26.41
C VAL A 442 -30.51 -11.86 26.95
N ALA A 443 -29.72 -12.85 27.38
CA ALA A 443 -30.27 -14.10 27.94
C ALA A 443 -31.05 -13.89 29.24
N LEU A 444 -30.74 -12.84 30.02
CA LEU A 444 -31.41 -12.45 31.26
C LEU A 444 -32.50 -11.37 31.02
N GLU A 445 -32.83 -11.08 29.78
CA GLU A 445 -33.78 -10.02 29.36
C GLU A 445 -33.42 -8.59 29.82
N ALA A 446 -32.18 -8.37 30.26
CA ALA A 446 -31.67 -7.09 30.72
C ALA A 446 -31.17 -6.23 29.52
N MET A 447 -32.10 -5.79 28.67
CA MET A 447 -31.76 -5.15 27.35
C MET A 447 -30.96 -3.87 27.48
N LYS A 448 -31.10 -3.09 28.55
CA LYS A 448 -30.34 -1.86 28.80
C LYS A 448 -28.85 -2.20 28.99
N GLU A 449 -28.54 -3.18 29.80
CA GLU A 449 -27.18 -3.63 30.06
C GLU A 449 -26.55 -4.22 28.80
N ALA A 450 -27.32 -4.94 27.99
CA ALA A 450 -26.87 -5.49 26.73
C ALA A 450 -26.46 -4.36 25.75
N TRP A 451 -27.28 -3.33 25.61
CA TRP A 451 -26.93 -2.15 24.79
C TRP A 451 -25.69 -1.40 25.30
N ILE A 452 -25.55 -1.26 26.63
CA ILE A 452 -24.37 -0.63 27.23
C ILE A 452 -23.11 -1.43 26.86
N GLY A 453 -23.14 -2.77 26.94
CA GLY A 453 -22.03 -3.64 26.57
C GLY A 453 -21.61 -3.46 25.10
N VAL A 454 -22.58 -3.43 24.19
CA VAL A 454 -22.31 -3.21 22.75
C VAL A 454 -21.72 -1.81 22.49
N ILE A 455 -22.26 -0.77 23.15
CA ILE A 455 -21.75 0.61 23.00
C ILE A 455 -20.30 0.70 23.50
N ILE A 456 -19.97 0.08 24.64
CA ILE A 456 -18.60 0.05 25.18
C ILE A 456 -17.67 -0.68 24.22
N ALA A 457 -18.08 -1.83 23.68
CA ALA A 457 -17.28 -2.58 22.71
C ALA A 457 -16.99 -1.74 21.45
N PHE A 458 -18.00 -1.07 20.92
CA PHE A 458 -17.86 -0.20 19.74
C PHE A 458 -16.97 1.01 20.04
N ALA A 459 -17.17 1.67 21.18
CA ALA A 459 -16.31 2.80 21.60
C ALA A 459 -14.85 2.38 21.78
N THR A 460 -14.59 1.18 22.30
CA THR A 460 -13.25 0.61 22.43
C THR A 460 -12.62 0.40 21.05
N ASN A 461 -13.36 -0.16 20.09
CA ASN A 461 -12.89 -0.33 18.72
C ASN A 461 -12.54 1.01 18.05
N ILE A 462 -13.38 2.04 18.23
CA ILE A 462 -13.08 3.40 17.73
C ILE A 462 -11.81 3.96 18.40
N GLY A 463 -11.69 3.80 19.72
CA GLY A 463 -10.50 4.25 20.46
C GLY A 463 -9.22 3.59 19.96
N LEU A 464 -9.25 2.28 19.71
CA LEU A 464 -8.12 1.53 19.14
C LEU A 464 -7.81 1.96 17.71
N PHE A 465 -8.84 2.22 16.90
CA PHE A 465 -8.67 2.74 15.55
C PHE A 465 -7.94 4.09 15.58
N LEU A 466 -8.42 5.03 16.41
CA LEU A 466 -7.82 6.36 16.55
C LEU A 466 -6.39 6.27 17.09
N LEU A 467 -6.15 5.42 18.09
CA LEU A 467 -4.82 5.20 18.65
C LEU A 467 -3.86 4.61 17.60
N ALA A 468 -4.28 3.59 16.87
CA ALA A 468 -3.47 3.01 15.80
C ALA A 468 -3.24 4.00 14.65
N TRP A 469 -4.18 4.92 14.43
CA TRP A 469 -4.07 5.99 13.43
C TRP A 469 -3.05 7.05 13.85
N THR A 470 -3.10 7.53 15.08
CA THR A 470 -2.24 8.63 15.58
C THR A 470 -0.81 8.20 15.92
N LEU A 471 -0.59 6.96 16.34
CA LEU A 471 0.76 6.45 16.69
C LEU A 471 1.69 6.26 15.48
N HIS A 472 1.21 6.48 14.27
CA HIS A 472 2.01 6.36 13.05
C HIS A 472 2.60 7.69 12.58
N GLU A 473 2.03 8.81 13.02
CA GLU A 473 2.58 10.14 12.77
C GLU A 473 3.77 10.38 13.74
#